data_8e7bbdcc335f1d47ddcdb8196e36a26c
#
_entry.id   8e7bbdcc335f1d47ddcdb8196e36a26c
#
_cell.length_a   1.000
_cell.length_b   1.000
_cell.length_c   1.000
_cell.angle_alpha   90.00
_cell.angle_beta   90.00
_cell.angle_gamma   90.00
#
_symmetry.space_group_name_H-M   'P 1'
#
loop_
_entity.id
_entity.type
_entity.pdbx_description
1 polymer ?
#
loop_
_entity_poly.entity_id
_entity_poly.type
_entity_poly.pdbx_seq_one_letter_code
_entity_poly.pdbx_strand_id
1 'polypeptide(L)' 'SAITIYKGDEFKEWNGHALITSLKDKSLRKLVFKNTSSIKEEVIFKDEIGRIRDIQVHPNNGKIYFLAGDSLWLMEKN' A
#
# COMPACT_ATOMS: atom_id res chain seq x y z
N SER A 1 11.21 2.89 4.91
CA SER A 1 9.81 3.03 4.50
C SER A 1 9.71 3.45 3.05
N ALA A 2 8.64 3.06 2.41
CA ALA A 2 8.34 3.44 1.03
C ALA A 2 6.96 4.08 0.97
N ILE A 3 6.79 4.99 0.01
CA ILE A 3 5.50 5.63 -0.23
C ILE A 3 5.22 5.63 -1.72
N THR A 4 3.98 5.34 -2.09
CA THR A 4 3.52 5.41 -3.48
C THR A 4 2.08 5.88 -3.51
N ILE A 5 1.70 6.55 -4.59
CA ILE A 5 0.30 6.93 -4.79
C ILE A 5 -0.37 5.84 -5.61
N TYR A 6 -1.47 5.30 -5.11
CA TYR A 6 -2.16 4.23 -5.81
C TYR A 6 -2.87 4.77 -7.05
N LYS A 7 -2.75 4.02 -8.14
CA LYS A 7 -3.45 4.32 -9.38
C LYS A 7 -3.65 3.00 -10.12
N GLY A 8 -4.89 2.63 -10.33
CA GLY A 8 -5.19 1.37 -11.01
C GLY A 8 -6.66 1.00 -10.90
N ASP A 9 -7.01 -0.14 -11.48
CA ASP A 9 -8.38 -0.63 -11.54
C ASP A 9 -8.70 -1.71 -10.51
N GLU A 10 -7.70 -2.33 -9.92
CA GLU A 10 -7.94 -3.42 -8.96
C GLU A 10 -8.60 -2.91 -7.68
N PHE A 11 -8.15 -1.77 -7.18
CA PHE A 11 -8.70 -1.14 -5.99
C PHE A 11 -9.13 0.28 -6.34
N LYS A 12 -10.24 0.40 -7.06
CA LYS A 12 -10.67 1.69 -7.61
C LYS A 12 -10.90 2.76 -6.55
N GLU A 13 -11.38 2.38 -5.38
CA GLU A 13 -11.62 3.32 -4.29
C GLU A 13 -10.32 3.90 -3.73
N TRP A 14 -9.20 3.29 -4.03
CA TRP A 14 -7.91 3.72 -3.52
C TRP A 14 -7.18 4.71 -4.44
N ASN A 15 -7.74 4.97 -5.62
CA ASN A 15 -7.10 5.88 -6.56
C ASN A 15 -6.87 7.24 -5.93
N GLY A 16 -5.63 7.75 -6.02
CA GLY A 16 -5.24 9.02 -5.44
C GLY A 16 -4.80 8.95 -3.99
N HIS A 17 -4.99 7.79 -3.33
CA HIS A 17 -4.56 7.63 -1.94
C HIS A 17 -3.09 7.21 -1.89
N ALA A 18 -2.39 7.62 -0.84
CA ALA A 18 -1.00 7.22 -0.64
C ALA A 18 -0.94 5.89 0.10
N LEU A 19 -0.06 5.02 -0.36
CA LEU A 19 0.26 3.77 0.32
C LEU A 19 1.63 3.91 0.95
N ILE A 20 1.72 3.64 2.24
CA ILE A 20 2.96 3.81 3.01
C ILE A 20 3.30 2.50 3.71
N THR A 21 4.54 2.07 3.54
CA THR A 21 5.06 0.94 4.28
C THR A 21 5.88 1.42 5.46
N SER A 22 5.80 0.72 6.57
CA SER A 22 6.59 1.03 7.75
C SER A 22 7.43 -0.18 8.13
N LEU A 23 8.73 0.02 8.26
CA LEU A 23 9.65 -1.03 8.71
C LEU A 23 9.53 -1.28 10.20
N LYS A 24 9.17 -0.25 10.94
CA LYS A 24 9.13 -0.32 12.40
C LYS A 24 8.07 -1.29 12.90
N ASP A 25 6.86 -1.20 12.38
CA ASP A 25 5.76 -2.08 12.80
C ASP A 25 5.32 -3.03 11.71
N LYS A 26 6.10 -3.14 10.62
CA LYS A 26 5.87 -4.07 9.51
C LYS A 26 4.46 -3.93 8.94
N SER A 27 4.04 -2.69 8.72
CA SER A 27 2.67 -2.39 8.31
C SER A 27 2.60 -1.81 6.91
N LEU A 28 1.44 -2.01 6.29
CA LEU A 28 1.01 -1.25 5.12
C LEU A 28 -0.14 -0.37 5.55
N ARG A 29 -0.04 0.92 5.27
CA ARG A 29 -1.05 1.91 5.63
C ARG A 29 -1.47 2.70 4.41
N LYS A 30 -2.70 3.16 4.43
CA LYS A 30 -3.25 4.00 3.37
C LYS A 30 -3.61 5.36 3.97
N LEU A 31 -3.17 6.43 3.30
CA LEU A 31 -3.56 7.79 3.69
C LEU A 31 -4.67 8.26 2.76
N VAL A 32 -5.80 8.60 3.35
CA VAL A 32 -6.95 9.11 2.63
C VAL A 32 -6.99 10.61 2.82
N PHE A 33 -6.87 11.36 1.73
CA PHE A 33 -6.92 12.82 1.76
C PHE A 33 -8.36 13.26 1.60
N LYS A 34 -8.99 13.69 2.70
CA LYS A 34 -10.39 14.13 2.67
C LYS A 34 -10.54 15.55 2.16
N ASN A 35 -9.57 16.39 2.51
CA ASN A 35 -9.50 17.78 2.03
C ASN A 35 -8.10 18.29 2.33
N THR A 36 -7.85 19.58 2.08
CA THR A 36 -6.53 20.17 2.25
C THR A 36 -6.01 20.16 3.68
N SER A 37 -6.89 19.97 4.65
CA SER A 37 -6.51 20.03 6.07
C SER A 37 -6.83 18.75 6.84
N SER A 38 -7.33 17.71 6.18
CA SER A 38 -7.75 16.50 6.86
C SER A 38 -7.23 15.25 6.14
N ILE A 39 -6.48 14.43 6.86
CA ILE A 39 -5.93 13.18 6.35
C ILE A 39 -6.33 12.07 7.31
N LYS A 40 -6.89 10.99 6.76
CA LYS A 40 -7.23 9.80 7.53
C LYS A 40 -6.24 8.70 7.20
N GLU A 41 -5.70 8.06 8.24
CA GLU A 41 -4.79 6.94 8.08
C GLU A 41 -5.52 5.63 8.37
N GLU A 42 -5.42 4.67 7.45
CA GLU A 42 -6.02 3.35 7.61
C GLU A 42 -4.93 2.29 7.54
N VAL A 43 -4.89 1.40 8.51
CA VAL A 43 -3.96 0.27 8.51
C VAL A 43 -4.56 -0.83 7.65
N ILE A 44 -3.87 -1.20 6.58
CA ILE A 44 -4.32 -2.29 5.70
C ILE A 44 -3.94 -3.63 6.31
N PHE A 45 -2.69 -3.79 6.73
CA PHE A 45 -2.26 -4.94 7.53
C PHE A 45 -1.03 -4.56 8.35
N LYS A 46 -0.76 -5.36 9.36
CA LYS A 46 0.35 -5.11 10.28
C LYS A 46 0.95 -6.43 10.71
N ASP A 47 2.27 -6.56 10.57
CA ASP A 47 3.04 -7.69 11.08
C ASP A 47 2.58 -9.06 10.56
N GLU A 48 2.12 -9.11 9.31
CA GLU A 48 1.64 -10.35 8.70
C GLU A 48 2.65 -10.99 7.75
N ILE A 49 3.45 -10.17 7.06
CA ILE A 49 4.39 -10.67 6.05
C ILE A 49 5.82 -10.24 6.30
N GLY A 50 6.10 -9.63 7.44
CA GLY A 50 7.42 -9.16 7.79
C GLY A 50 7.69 -7.75 7.29
N ARG A 51 8.96 -7.39 7.25
CA ARG A 51 9.37 -6.05 6.82
C ARG A 51 9.17 -5.87 5.32
N ILE A 52 8.41 -4.87 4.95
CA ILE A 52 8.18 -4.56 3.55
C ILE A 52 9.30 -3.65 3.07
N ARG A 53 10.12 -4.15 2.14
CA ARG A 53 11.26 -3.42 1.61
C ARG A 53 10.91 -2.51 0.46
N ASP A 54 9.89 -2.90 -0.32
CA ASP A 54 9.48 -2.14 -1.48
C ASP A 54 8.03 -2.45 -1.81
N ILE A 55 7.38 -1.50 -2.48
CA ILE A 55 6.01 -1.65 -2.92
C ILE A 55 5.90 -1.12 -4.34
N GLN A 56 5.22 -1.88 -5.20
CA GLN A 56 5.00 -1.50 -6.59
C GLN A 56 3.55 -1.72 -6.96
N VAL A 57 2.96 -0.76 -7.64
CA VAL A 57 1.62 -0.88 -8.20
C VAL A 57 1.78 -1.18 -9.69
N HIS A 58 1.21 -2.30 -10.14
CA HIS A 58 1.32 -2.69 -11.54
C HIS A 58 0.61 -1.66 -12.42
N PRO A 59 1.27 -1.10 -13.42
CA PRO A 59 0.71 0.03 -14.19
C PRO A 59 -0.51 -0.33 -15.02
N ASN A 60 -0.67 -1.59 -15.40
CA ASN A 60 -1.78 -2.01 -16.25
C ASN A 60 -3.01 -2.49 -15.50
N ASN A 61 -2.82 -3.23 -14.40
CA ASN A 61 -3.95 -3.84 -13.71
C ASN A 61 -4.18 -3.32 -12.28
N GLY A 62 -3.25 -2.54 -11.74
CA GLY A 62 -3.40 -1.98 -10.41
C GLY A 62 -3.19 -2.94 -9.26
N LYS A 63 -2.73 -4.15 -9.54
CA LYS A 63 -2.37 -5.08 -8.46
C LYS A 63 -1.13 -4.60 -7.76
N ILE A 64 -1.02 -4.91 -6.47
CA ILE A 64 0.05 -4.39 -5.64
C ILE A 64 1.02 -5.50 -5.30
N TYR A 65 2.30 -5.26 -5.56
CA TYR A 65 3.38 -6.21 -5.31
C TYR A 65 4.27 -5.69 -4.20
N PHE A 66 4.67 -6.57 -3.30
CA PHE A 66 5.54 -6.24 -2.17
C PHE A 66 6.76 -7.13 -2.17
N LEU A 67 7.91 -6.56 -1.85
CA LEU A 67 9.08 -7.33 -1.46
C LEU A 67 9.15 -7.30 0.06
N ALA A 68 8.97 -8.46 0.68
CA ALA A 68 9.02 -8.58 2.13
C ALA A 68 9.86 -9.78 2.51
N GLY A 69 10.94 -9.54 3.27
CA GLY A 69 11.92 -10.57 3.54
C GLY A 69 12.56 -11.05 2.24
N ASP A 70 12.50 -12.36 1.99
CA ASP A 70 13.01 -12.97 0.76
C ASP A 70 11.89 -13.32 -0.22
N SER A 71 10.71 -12.81 -0.01
CA SER A 71 9.52 -13.21 -0.77
C SER A 71 8.91 -12.06 -1.53
N LEU A 72 8.31 -12.39 -2.67
CA LEU A 72 7.48 -11.47 -3.43
C LEU A 72 6.03 -11.79 -3.13
N TRP A 73 5.29 -10.79 -2.70
CA TRP A 73 3.88 -10.92 -2.34
C TRP A 73 3.01 -10.15 -3.32
N LEU A 74 1.85 -10.69 -3.58
CA LEU A 74 0.86 -10.05 -4.45
C LEU A 74 -0.41 -9.78 -3.66
N MET A 75 -0.91 -8.55 -3.74
CA MET A 75 -2.21 -8.20 -3.20
C MET A 75 -3.16 -7.90 -4.34
N GLU A 76 -4.27 -8.64 -4.37
CA GLU A 76 -5.28 -8.47 -5.40
C GLU A 76 -6.66 -8.56 -4.78
N LYS A 77 -7.65 -8.07 -5.50
CA LYS A 77 -9.03 -8.08 -5.05
C LYS A 77 -9.63 -9.49 -5.18
N ASN A 78 -10.37 -9.89 -4.16
CA ASN A 78 -11.09 -11.17 -4.19
C ASN A 78 -12.28 -11.14 -5.16
#